data_07aac4e3610edf65ec0e6390e72c90da
#
_entry.id   07aac4e3610edf65ec0e6390e72c90da
#
_cell.length_a   1.000
_cell.length_b   1.000
_cell.length_c   1.000
_cell.angle_alpha   90.00
_cell.angle_beta   90.00
_cell.angle_gamma   90.00
#
_symmetry.space_group_name_H-M   'P 1'
#
loop_
_entity.id
_entity.type
_entity.pdbx_description
1 polymer ?
#
loop_
_entity_poly.entity_id
_entity_poly.type
_entity_poly.pdbx_seq_one_letter_code
_entity_poly.pdbx_strand_id
1 'polypeptide(L)'
;MKIIEIDPETGEKLVVSKMPFRVAADGSVELDHNELGHGIYELVTADEEEELTKQILRSIKATKQSATIREKQGTYFWFEKGVNWFNVDKVTYSVLNPDVARVSSNGRITGLKPGKTVVKAVVRLQNGQSKVIRMPVTVNEKK
;
A
#
# COMPACT_ATOMS: atom_id res chain seq x y z
N MET A 1 9.29 -3.16 21.06
CA MET A 1 10.06 -4.02 20.16
C MET A 1 9.10 -4.81 19.28
N LYS A 2 9.38 -4.90 18.02
CA LYS A 2 8.54 -5.61 17.04
C LYS A 2 9.37 -6.59 16.24
N ILE A 3 8.69 -7.47 15.51
CA ILE A 3 9.32 -8.45 14.64
C ILE A 3 9.04 -8.07 13.20
N ILE A 4 10.05 -8.11 12.35
CA ILE A 4 9.89 -8.00 10.91
C ILE A 4 10.30 -9.31 10.25
N GLU A 5 9.66 -9.64 9.15
CA GLU A 5 10.02 -10.78 8.32
C GLU A 5 10.98 -10.32 7.24
N ILE A 6 11.95 -11.16 6.90
CA ILE A 6 12.90 -10.90 5.82
C ILE A 6 12.55 -11.83 4.65
N ASP A 7 12.33 -11.25 3.47
CA ASP A 7 12.10 -12.02 2.26
C ASP A 7 13.38 -12.78 1.90
N PRO A 8 13.35 -14.12 1.88
CA PRO A 8 14.57 -14.92 1.63
C PRO A 8 15.10 -14.80 0.20
N GLU A 9 14.28 -14.34 -0.75
CA GLU A 9 14.70 -14.20 -2.14
C GLU A 9 15.38 -12.87 -2.40
N THR A 10 14.85 -11.79 -1.81
CA THR A 10 15.33 -10.43 -2.08
C THR A 10 16.11 -9.81 -0.93
N GLY A 11 16.02 -10.39 0.27
CA GLY A 11 16.58 -9.79 1.49
C GLY A 11 15.82 -8.57 1.99
N GLU A 12 14.69 -8.25 1.37
CA GLU A 12 13.88 -7.10 1.73
C GLU A 12 13.16 -7.32 3.06
N LYS A 13 13.05 -6.26 3.86
CA LYS A 13 12.39 -6.30 5.16
C LYS A 13 10.90 -6.02 5.01
N LEU A 14 10.08 -6.92 5.56
CA LEU A 14 8.62 -6.84 5.49
C LEU A 14 8.06 -6.45 6.87
N VAL A 15 7.07 -5.57 6.89
CA VAL A 15 6.39 -5.22 8.14
C VAL A 15 5.40 -6.32 8.53
N VAL A 16 5.30 -6.59 9.83
CA VAL A 16 4.40 -7.61 10.36
C VAL A 16 3.36 -6.93 11.25
N SER A 17 2.08 -7.27 11.06
CA SER A 17 0.97 -6.69 11.82
C SER A 17 0.79 -7.31 13.21
N LYS A 18 1.32 -8.50 13.42
CA LYS A 18 1.18 -9.23 14.66
C LYS A 18 2.42 -9.14 15.54
N MET A 19 2.24 -9.27 16.84
CA MET A 19 3.33 -9.33 17.79
C MET A 19 3.36 -10.72 18.43
N PRO A 20 3.88 -11.75 17.74
CA PRO A 20 3.84 -13.12 18.20
C PRO A 20 4.96 -13.45 19.17
N PHE A 21 5.23 -12.55 20.10
CA PHE A 21 6.26 -12.77 21.12
C PHE A 21 5.83 -12.19 22.46
N ARG A 22 6.40 -12.75 23.53
CA ARG A 22 6.26 -12.24 24.89
C ARG A 22 7.64 -11.94 25.46
N VAL A 23 7.71 -10.87 26.24
CA VAL A 23 8.93 -10.55 26.99
C VAL A 23 8.74 -11.05 28.41
N ALA A 24 9.58 -11.99 28.84
CA ALA A 24 9.57 -12.51 30.18
C ALA A 24 10.14 -11.51 31.20
N ALA A 25 9.89 -11.75 32.50
CA ALA A 25 10.36 -10.87 33.55
C ALA A 25 11.89 -10.75 33.63
N ASP A 26 12.62 -11.74 33.12
CA ASP A 26 14.09 -11.72 33.04
C ASP A 26 14.63 -11.04 31.77
N GLY A 27 13.75 -10.50 30.93
CA GLY A 27 14.13 -9.86 29.68
C GLY A 27 14.25 -10.79 28.48
N SER A 28 14.07 -12.09 28.65
CA SER A 28 14.08 -13.03 27.53
C SER A 28 12.82 -12.87 26.68
N VAL A 29 12.91 -13.25 25.40
CA VAL A 29 11.82 -13.13 24.42
C VAL A 29 11.38 -14.54 23.99
N GLU A 30 10.08 -14.82 24.14
CA GLU A 30 9.47 -16.05 23.63
C GLU A 30 8.74 -15.77 22.34
N LEU A 31 9.02 -16.57 21.31
CA LEU A 31 8.38 -16.46 20.00
C LEU A 31 7.28 -17.51 19.86
N ASP A 32 6.15 -17.12 19.29
CA ASP A 32 5.08 -18.06 18.95
C ASP A 32 5.32 -18.59 17.54
N HIS A 33 5.89 -19.79 17.45
CA HIS A 33 6.20 -20.45 16.19
C HIS A 33 4.98 -20.77 15.35
N ASN A 34 3.82 -20.96 15.98
CA ASN A 34 2.58 -21.24 15.26
C ASN A 34 2.08 -20.01 14.50
N GLU A 35 2.31 -18.81 15.02
CA GLU A 35 1.92 -17.58 14.37
C GLU A 35 2.93 -17.11 13.32
N LEU A 36 4.23 -17.30 13.59
CA LEU A 36 5.29 -16.85 12.67
C LEU A 36 5.46 -17.79 11.46
N GLY A 37 5.23 -19.09 11.64
CA GLY A 37 5.49 -20.06 10.60
C GLY A 37 6.98 -20.18 10.29
N HIS A 38 7.30 -20.59 9.06
CA HIS A 38 8.68 -20.75 8.61
C HIS A 38 9.13 -19.49 7.86
N GLY A 39 10.26 -18.91 8.29
CA GLY A 39 10.78 -17.71 7.67
C GLY A 39 11.99 -17.17 8.42
N ILE A 40 12.50 -16.08 7.92
CA ILE A 40 13.60 -15.35 8.55
C ILE A 40 13.00 -14.11 9.20
N TYR A 41 13.26 -13.93 10.49
CA TYR A 41 12.68 -12.83 11.28
C TYR A 41 13.78 -12.07 12.02
N GLU A 42 13.56 -10.78 12.20
CA GLU A 42 14.46 -9.89 12.94
C GLU A 42 13.66 -9.10 13.96
N LEU A 43 14.19 -9.00 15.18
CA LEU A 43 13.62 -8.13 16.21
C LEU A 43 14.12 -6.70 15.99
N VAL A 44 13.19 -5.75 15.95
CA VAL A 44 13.52 -4.33 15.74
C VAL A 44 12.94 -3.49 16.87
N THR A 45 13.59 -2.37 17.15
CA THR A 45 13.03 -1.38 18.07
C THR A 45 11.89 -0.62 17.40
N ALA A 46 11.10 0.12 18.18
CA ALA A 46 10.03 0.95 17.64
C ALA A 46 10.58 2.02 16.66
N ASP A 47 11.73 2.58 16.96
CA ASP A 47 12.36 3.59 16.08
C ASP A 47 12.82 2.98 14.76
N GLU A 48 13.42 1.79 14.79
CA GLU A 48 13.84 1.07 13.58
C GLU A 48 12.65 0.71 12.70
N GLU A 49 11.55 0.27 13.31
CA GLU A 49 10.32 -0.05 12.57
C GLU A 49 9.72 1.21 11.94
N GLU A 50 9.70 2.32 12.65
CA GLU A 50 9.21 3.59 12.12
C GLU A 50 10.02 4.03 10.89
N GLU A 51 11.34 3.94 10.95
CA GLU A 51 12.21 4.27 9.81
C GLU A 51 11.99 3.33 8.64
N LEU A 52 11.86 2.03 8.88
CA LEU A 52 11.53 1.06 7.84
C LEU A 52 10.18 1.37 7.19
N THR A 53 9.17 1.69 8.00
CA THR A 53 7.84 2.07 7.51
C THR A 53 7.91 3.29 6.61
N LYS A 54 8.68 4.32 6.98
CA LYS A 54 8.87 5.50 6.14
C LYS A 54 9.51 5.16 4.80
N GLN A 55 10.51 4.29 4.79
CA GLN A 55 11.16 3.84 3.55
C GLN A 55 10.17 3.10 2.65
N ILE A 56 9.37 2.20 3.22
CA ILE A 56 8.35 1.46 2.48
C ILE A 56 7.31 2.42 1.88
N LEU A 57 6.82 3.37 2.66
CA LEU A 57 5.84 4.35 2.17
C LEU A 57 6.41 5.22 1.04
N ARG A 58 7.67 5.60 1.12
CA ARG A 58 8.34 6.36 0.05
C ARG A 58 8.48 5.57 -1.24
N SER A 59 8.60 4.25 -1.15
CA SER A 59 8.72 3.38 -2.33
C SER A 59 7.39 3.17 -3.07
N ILE A 60 6.26 3.46 -2.41
CA ILE A 60 4.93 3.27 -2.99
C ILE A 60 4.57 4.51 -3.80
N LYS A 61 4.59 4.39 -5.13
CA LYS A 61 4.32 5.49 -6.06
C LYS A 61 3.43 5.01 -7.21
N ALA A 62 2.60 5.91 -7.71
CA ALA A 62 1.84 5.65 -8.93
C ALA A 62 2.74 5.80 -10.15
N THR A 63 2.50 4.99 -11.17
CA THR A 63 3.24 5.04 -12.43
C THR A 63 3.02 6.36 -13.18
N LYS A 64 1.83 6.95 -13.02
CA LYS A 64 1.46 8.23 -13.62
C LYS A 64 1.01 9.19 -12.54
N GLN A 65 1.38 10.46 -12.69
CA GLN A 65 0.95 11.52 -11.78
C GLN A 65 -0.43 12.06 -12.11
N SER A 66 -0.91 11.83 -13.35
CA SER A 66 -2.23 12.24 -13.81
C SER A 66 -2.71 11.33 -14.93
N ALA A 67 -4.00 11.35 -15.21
CA ALA A 67 -4.59 10.58 -16.31
C ALA A 67 -5.55 11.44 -17.11
N THR A 68 -5.56 11.24 -18.43
CA THR A 68 -6.51 11.86 -19.35
C THR A 68 -7.18 10.75 -20.14
N ILE A 69 -8.49 10.66 -20.02
CA ILE A 69 -9.30 9.66 -20.71
C ILE A 69 -10.51 10.32 -21.38
N ARG A 70 -11.17 9.62 -22.26
CA ARG A 70 -12.41 10.07 -22.89
C ARG A 70 -13.62 9.45 -22.20
N GLU A 71 -14.79 10.00 -22.43
CA GLU A 71 -16.03 9.39 -21.97
C GLU A 71 -16.11 7.92 -22.37
N LYS A 72 -16.58 7.09 -21.45
CA LYS A 72 -16.74 5.63 -21.61
C LYS A 72 -15.45 4.86 -21.80
N GLN A 73 -14.30 5.54 -21.76
CA GLN A 73 -13.00 4.89 -21.75
C GLN A 73 -12.55 4.63 -20.31
N GLY A 74 -11.63 3.70 -20.16
CA GLY A 74 -11.09 3.34 -18.87
C GLY A 74 -9.57 3.32 -18.87
N THR A 75 -9.01 3.48 -17.69
CA THR A 75 -7.60 3.28 -17.41
C THR A 75 -7.46 2.70 -16.02
N TYR A 76 -6.25 2.35 -15.63
CA TYR A 76 -5.99 1.79 -14.31
C TYR A 76 -5.08 2.68 -13.49
N PHE A 77 -5.28 2.65 -12.18
CA PHE A 77 -4.35 3.23 -11.22
C PHE A 77 -3.23 2.22 -11.02
N TRP A 78 -2.11 2.41 -11.72
CA TRP A 78 -0.97 1.52 -11.65
C TRP A 78 0.08 2.03 -10.67
N PHE A 79 0.71 1.10 -9.96
CA PHE A 79 1.83 1.41 -9.07
C PHE A 79 3.15 1.05 -9.74
N GLU A 80 4.23 1.74 -9.34
CA GLU A 80 5.57 1.42 -9.84
C GLU A 80 6.01 0.02 -9.39
N LYS A 81 6.91 -0.58 -10.16
CA LYS A 81 7.38 -1.96 -9.94
C LYS A 81 8.12 -2.18 -8.62
N GLY A 82 8.62 -1.12 -7.98
CA GLY A 82 9.36 -1.23 -6.72
C GLY A 82 8.50 -1.52 -5.49
N VAL A 83 7.18 -1.58 -5.65
CA VAL A 83 6.28 -1.84 -4.52
C VAL A 83 6.32 -3.31 -4.14
N ASN A 84 6.69 -3.60 -2.88
CA ASN A 84 6.59 -4.95 -2.34
C ASN A 84 5.21 -5.15 -1.72
N TRP A 85 4.37 -5.90 -2.42
CA TRP A 85 2.97 -6.10 -2.03
C TRP A 85 2.81 -6.94 -0.76
N PHE A 86 3.82 -7.65 -0.32
CA PHE A 86 3.79 -8.37 0.97
C PHE A 86 3.73 -7.41 2.16
N ASN A 87 4.19 -6.16 1.99
CA ASN A 87 4.06 -5.13 3.02
C ASN A 87 2.66 -4.49 3.05
N VAL A 88 1.85 -4.71 2.03
CA VAL A 88 0.56 -4.07 1.84
C VAL A 88 -0.58 -4.98 2.32
N ASP A 89 -1.40 -4.48 3.24
CA ASP A 89 -2.59 -5.17 3.69
C ASP A 89 -3.73 -5.01 2.69
N LYS A 90 -4.02 -3.77 2.31
CA LYS A 90 -5.03 -3.50 1.28
C LYS A 90 -4.84 -2.13 0.65
N VAL A 91 -5.44 -1.96 -0.54
CA VAL A 91 -5.53 -0.67 -1.24
C VAL A 91 -6.99 -0.35 -1.45
N THR A 92 -7.41 0.84 -1.06
CA THR A 92 -8.78 1.32 -1.23
C THR A 92 -8.77 2.52 -2.17
N TYR A 93 -9.67 2.52 -3.16
CA TYR A 93 -9.77 3.59 -4.13
C TYR A 93 -11.05 4.39 -3.93
N SER A 94 -10.99 5.69 -4.17
CA SER A 94 -12.15 6.57 -4.16
C SER A 94 -11.97 7.68 -5.18
N VAL A 95 -13.06 8.35 -5.54
CA VAL A 95 -13.06 9.44 -6.51
C VAL A 95 -13.78 10.65 -5.91
N LEU A 96 -13.22 11.84 -6.15
CA LEU A 96 -13.77 13.08 -5.60
C LEU A 96 -15.11 13.44 -6.24
N ASN A 97 -15.20 13.37 -7.59
CA ASN A 97 -16.42 13.67 -8.35
C ASN A 97 -16.93 12.41 -9.04
N PRO A 98 -17.81 11.64 -8.39
CA PRO A 98 -18.30 10.39 -8.98
C PRO A 98 -19.16 10.58 -10.23
N ASP A 99 -19.61 11.81 -10.51
CA ASP A 99 -20.34 12.13 -11.75
C ASP A 99 -19.41 12.20 -12.97
N VAL A 100 -18.14 12.55 -12.78
CA VAL A 100 -17.16 12.70 -13.85
C VAL A 100 -16.51 11.36 -14.17
N ALA A 101 -16.13 10.61 -13.16
CA ALA A 101 -15.49 9.30 -13.31
C ALA A 101 -15.80 8.43 -12.09
N ARG A 102 -15.67 7.14 -12.28
CA ARG A 102 -15.78 6.18 -11.18
C ARG A 102 -14.54 5.30 -11.13
N VAL A 103 -14.28 4.72 -9.98
CA VAL A 103 -13.16 3.80 -9.78
C VAL A 103 -13.67 2.52 -9.14
N SER A 104 -13.21 1.37 -9.64
CA SER A 104 -13.57 0.07 -9.08
C SER A 104 -12.63 -0.31 -7.93
N SER A 105 -12.96 -1.39 -7.23
CA SER A 105 -12.16 -1.89 -6.11
C SER A 105 -10.76 -2.34 -6.51
N ASN A 106 -10.53 -2.63 -7.80
CA ASN A 106 -9.21 -3.02 -8.33
C ASN A 106 -8.47 -1.87 -9.01
N GLY A 107 -8.95 -0.63 -8.86
CA GLY A 107 -8.27 0.54 -9.40
C GLY A 107 -8.60 0.89 -10.84
N ARG A 108 -9.63 0.30 -11.44
CA ARG A 108 -10.07 0.67 -12.78
C ARG A 108 -10.87 1.97 -12.75
N ILE A 109 -10.41 2.96 -13.50
CA ILE A 109 -11.02 4.28 -13.61
C ILE A 109 -11.79 4.34 -14.92
N THR A 110 -13.09 4.69 -14.87
CA THR A 110 -13.94 4.81 -16.05
C THR A 110 -14.47 6.24 -16.15
N GLY A 111 -14.29 6.87 -17.31
CA GLY A 111 -14.83 8.21 -17.58
C GLY A 111 -16.34 8.15 -17.82
N LEU A 112 -17.11 9.02 -17.14
CA LEU A 112 -18.56 9.08 -17.24
C LEU A 112 -19.05 10.29 -18.04
N LYS A 113 -18.48 11.47 -17.78
CA LYS A 113 -18.78 12.68 -18.53
C LYS A 113 -17.59 13.65 -18.52
N PRO A 114 -17.51 14.62 -19.44
CA PRO A 114 -16.40 15.56 -19.48
C PRO A 114 -16.27 16.35 -18.18
N GLY A 115 -15.04 16.52 -17.72
CA GLY A 115 -14.72 17.25 -16.51
C GLY A 115 -13.42 16.81 -15.91
N LYS A 116 -13.16 17.29 -14.70
CA LYS A 116 -11.96 16.96 -13.94
C LYS A 116 -12.33 16.42 -12.57
N THR A 117 -11.57 15.44 -12.12
CA THR A 117 -11.71 14.86 -10.79
C THR A 117 -10.36 14.37 -10.29
N VAL A 118 -10.33 13.82 -9.09
CA VAL A 118 -9.15 13.23 -8.50
C VAL A 118 -9.51 11.83 -8.00
N VAL A 119 -8.71 10.85 -8.39
CA VAL A 119 -8.79 9.49 -7.85
C VAL A 119 -7.78 9.36 -6.73
N LYS A 120 -8.23 8.86 -5.59
CA LYS A 120 -7.41 8.69 -4.41
C LYS A 120 -7.24 7.21 -4.12
N ALA A 121 -6.00 6.77 -3.94
CA ALA A 121 -5.67 5.43 -3.47
C ALA A 121 -5.13 5.52 -2.06
N VAL A 122 -5.71 4.77 -1.13
CA VAL A 122 -5.20 4.64 0.24
C VAL A 122 -4.55 3.27 0.35
N VAL A 123 -3.23 3.27 0.49
CA VAL A 123 -2.44 2.05 0.65
C VAL A 123 -2.18 1.83 2.12
N ARG A 124 -2.71 0.74 2.67
CA ARG A 124 -2.54 0.38 4.07
C ARG A 124 -1.52 -0.73 4.19
N LEU A 125 -0.52 -0.52 5.04
CA LEU A 125 0.51 -1.51 5.33
C LEU A 125 0.05 -2.50 6.40
N GLN A 126 0.75 -3.63 6.51
CA GLN A 126 0.45 -4.69 7.47
C GLN A 126 0.53 -4.21 8.92
N ASN A 127 1.31 -3.19 9.21
CA ASN A 127 1.42 -2.62 10.57
C ASN A 127 0.38 -1.52 10.86
N GLY A 128 -0.58 -1.30 9.95
CA GLY A 128 -1.63 -0.30 10.13
C GLY A 128 -1.31 1.10 9.63
N GLN A 129 -0.07 1.39 9.26
CA GLN A 129 0.30 2.67 8.66
C GLN A 129 -0.27 2.76 7.24
N SER A 130 -0.55 3.96 6.77
CA SER A 130 -1.14 4.14 5.45
C SER A 130 -0.55 5.34 4.72
N LYS A 131 -0.70 5.31 3.39
CA LYS A 131 -0.30 6.41 2.50
C LYS A 131 -1.44 6.70 1.55
N VAL A 132 -1.68 7.98 1.30
CA VAL A 132 -2.66 8.45 0.33
C VAL A 132 -1.94 8.95 -0.91
N ILE A 133 -2.32 8.41 -2.07
CA ILE A 133 -1.81 8.84 -3.37
C ILE A 133 -2.99 9.41 -4.15
N ARG A 134 -2.83 10.63 -4.66
CA ARG A 134 -3.85 11.31 -5.45
C ARG A 134 -3.41 11.38 -6.90
N MET A 135 -4.34 11.08 -7.82
CA MET A 135 -4.09 11.19 -9.25
C MET A 135 -5.20 12.03 -9.88
N PRO A 136 -4.89 13.25 -10.33
CA PRO A 136 -5.85 14.05 -11.09
C PRO A 136 -6.23 13.34 -12.39
N VAL A 137 -7.53 13.33 -12.70
CA VAL A 137 -8.09 12.68 -13.88
C VAL A 137 -8.90 13.71 -14.66
N THR A 138 -8.61 13.80 -15.96
CA THR A 138 -9.38 14.62 -16.89
C THR A 138 -10.15 13.70 -17.83
N VAL A 139 -11.46 13.92 -17.94
CA VAL A 139 -12.32 13.19 -18.88
C VAL A 139 -12.71 14.15 -19.99
N ASN A 140 -12.37 13.80 -21.23
CA ASN A 140 -12.71 14.57 -22.42
C ASN A 140 -13.95 14.00 -23.10
N GLU A 141 -14.60 14.82 -23.93
CA GLU A 141 -15.74 14.37 -24.71
C GLU A 141 -15.36 13.20 -25.60
N LYS A 142 -16.32 12.31 -25.79
CA LYS A 142 -16.19 11.19 -26.71
C LYS A 142 -16.32 11.72 -28.14
N LYS A 143 -15.36 11.36 -28.99
CA LYS A 143 -15.42 11.65 -30.42
C LYS A 143 -15.41 10.37 -31.24
#